data_774567db2ae8b76609fb37585f77bb6e
#
_entry.id   774567db2ae8b76609fb37585f77bb6e
#
_cell.length_a   1.000
_cell.length_b   1.000
_cell.length_c   1.000
_cell.angle_alpha   90.00
_cell.angle_beta   90.00
_cell.angle_gamma   90.00
#
_symmetry.space_group_name_H-M   'P 1'
#
loop_
_entity.id
_entity.type
_entity.pdbx_description
1 polymer ?
#
loop_
_entity_poly.entity_id
_entity_poly.type
_entity_poly.pdbx_seq_one_letter_code
_entity_poly.pdbx_strand_id
1 'polypeptide(L)'
;MRVHFIALGGSAMHNLALAMHKKGMIVTGSDDEILEPSRGRLAAAGILPDNEGWSPDKITADLDAVILGMHARIDNPELLKAKELGLTIYSYPGYIYEQSKEKTRIVIGGSHGKTSITAMTLHVLGICGIDTDYLVGAQLKGYDTMVRITKEATNILLEGDEYLASPLERVPKFHLYHPNIAVLSGIAWDHINVFPTFEIYVEQFKIFIDKIEPKGVLFYYEGDADLQRLAETCQRKDIRLIAYRELDSVVEDGITFLESNSGKIPLIVFGKHNLQNMQAAKMVCQELGVTEDKFNNAIASFEGAARRLEPVFMGKQTKLFKDFAHSPSKLKATTDAVKAQFPDKKVIACMELHTFSSLNAEFLEEYKGSMSKADKAFVYYNPHTVAHKKLAEITVDQVKQAFGKPEVEVFSDSAILINHLKGQNFDNSVLLMMSSGNFDGIKYEQLPEILGLS
;
A
#
# COMPACT_ATOMS: atom_id res chain seq x y z
N MET A 1 -4.36 30.02 -9.01
CA MET A 1 -3.07 29.57 -8.47
C MET A 1 -2.31 28.86 -9.58
N ARG A 2 -1.00 29.13 -9.66
CA ARG A 2 -0.05 28.53 -10.61
C ARG A 2 0.94 27.68 -9.84
N VAL A 3 1.06 26.42 -10.18
CA VAL A 3 1.92 25.46 -9.47
C VAL A 3 2.83 24.73 -10.46
N HIS A 4 4.05 24.49 -10.04
CA HIS A 4 5.02 23.76 -10.85
C HIS A 4 5.50 22.50 -10.13
N PHE A 5 5.57 21.39 -10.86
CA PHE A 5 5.97 20.08 -10.35
C PHE A 5 7.35 19.69 -10.85
N ILE A 6 8.32 19.55 -9.98
CA ILE A 6 9.64 18.99 -10.26
C ILE A 6 9.59 17.47 -10.02
N ALA A 7 9.91 16.67 -11.01
CA ALA A 7 9.72 15.23 -11.13
C ALA A 7 8.22 14.84 -11.24
N LEU A 8 7.57 15.43 -12.27
CA LEU A 8 6.12 15.30 -12.53
C LEU A 8 5.69 13.86 -12.88
N GLY A 9 6.54 13.08 -13.56
CA GLY A 9 6.21 11.74 -14.08
C GLY A 9 6.03 10.67 -13.01
N GLY A 10 6.51 10.90 -11.79
CA GLY A 10 6.38 9.95 -10.69
C GLY A 10 4.91 9.61 -10.38
N SER A 11 4.66 8.35 -9.94
CA SER A 11 3.29 7.86 -9.69
C SER A 11 2.47 8.76 -8.77
N ALA A 12 3.03 9.20 -7.63
CA ALA A 12 2.37 10.10 -6.71
C ALA A 12 2.22 11.51 -7.30
N MET A 13 3.28 12.01 -7.97
CA MET A 13 3.36 13.38 -8.45
C MET A 13 2.36 13.65 -9.57
N HIS A 14 2.27 12.80 -10.61
CA HIS A 14 1.31 13.04 -11.70
C HIS A 14 -0.14 12.96 -11.22
N ASN A 15 -0.46 12.08 -10.25
CA ASN A 15 -1.81 12.02 -9.70
C ASN A 15 -2.18 13.28 -8.91
N LEU A 16 -1.23 13.87 -8.16
CA LEU A 16 -1.45 15.15 -7.49
C LEU A 16 -1.58 16.30 -8.51
N ALA A 17 -0.74 16.33 -9.54
CA ALA A 17 -0.82 17.31 -10.61
C ALA A 17 -2.19 17.30 -11.31
N LEU A 18 -2.70 16.10 -11.64
CA LEU A 18 -4.05 15.92 -12.19
C LEU A 18 -5.15 16.41 -11.23
N ALA A 19 -5.01 16.13 -9.92
CA ALA A 19 -5.96 16.60 -8.92
C ALA A 19 -5.96 18.14 -8.82
N MET A 20 -4.78 18.79 -8.85
CA MET A 20 -4.67 20.24 -8.83
C MET A 20 -5.21 20.87 -10.11
N HIS A 21 -4.95 20.27 -11.26
CA HIS A 21 -5.53 20.70 -12.53
C HIS A 21 -7.07 20.61 -12.51
N LYS A 22 -7.64 19.50 -12.06
CA LYS A 22 -9.10 19.33 -11.87
C LYS A 22 -9.68 20.35 -10.87
N LYS A 23 -8.91 20.79 -9.88
CA LYS A 23 -9.28 21.82 -8.92
C LYS A 23 -9.25 23.25 -9.52
N GLY A 24 -8.81 23.38 -10.80
CA GLY A 24 -8.77 24.63 -11.54
C GLY A 24 -7.47 25.42 -11.38
N MET A 25 -6.38 24.79 -10.94
CA MET A 25 -5.06 25.42 -10.92
C MET A 25 -4.39 25.32 -12.30
N ILE A 26 -3.52 26.29 -12.59
CA ILE A 26 -2.61 26.24 -13.73
C ILE A 26 -1.44 25.38 -13.29
N VAL A 27 -1.30 24.21 -13.90
CA VAL A 27 -0.28 23.22 -13.56
C VAL A 27 0.76 23.16 -14.65
N THR A 28 2.02 23.27 -14.29
CA THR A 28 3.18 23.00 -15.14
C THR A 28 4.10 22.01 -14.45
N GLY A 29 5.04 21.43 -15.17
CA GLY A 29 6.03 20.55 -14.56
C GLY A 29 7.11 20.09 -15.52
N SER A 30 8.09 19.38 -14.98
CA SER A 30 9.21 18.81 -15.71
C SER A 30 9.63 17.47 -15.10
N ASP A 31 10.20 16.60 -15.93
CA ASP A 31 10.84 15.36 -15.51
C ASP A 31 11.90 14.98 -16.55
N ASP A 32 12.93 14.23 -16.16
CA ASP A 32 13.92 13.70 -17.08
C ASP A 32 13.33 12.62 -17.99
N GLU A 33 12.37 11.84 -17.51
CA GLU A 33 11.63 10.86 -18.30
C GLU A 33 10.21 10.69 -17.74
N ILE A 34 9.21 10.67 -18.61
CA ILE A 34 7.81 10.43 -18.23
C ILE A 34 7.30 9.17 -18.93
N LEU A 35 7.17 8.09 -18.17
CA LEU A 35 6.72 6.77 -18.63
C LEU A 35 5.20 6.60 -18.52
N GLU A 36 4.67 5.56 -19.17
CA GLU A 36 3.27 5.14 -18.95
C GLU A 36 3.09 4.55 -17.54
N PRO A 37 1.93 4.76 -16.91
CA PRO A 37 0.72 5.42 -17.41
C PRO A 37 0.71 6.96 -17.23
N SER A 38 1.74 7.55 -16.62
CA SER A 38 1.78 8.98 -16.30
C SER A 38 1.72 9.84 -17.57
N ARG A 39 2.46 9.45 -18.62
CA ARG A 39 2.50 10.16 -19.91
C ARG A 39 1.12 10.29 -20.52
N GLY A 40 0.42 9.18 -20.70
CA GLY A 40 -0.91 9.19 -21.31
C GLY A 40 -1.94 9.97 -20.49
N ARG A 41 -1.89 9.88 -19.16
CA ARG A 41 -2.80 10.60 -18.27
C ARG A 41 -2.57 12.11 -18.28
N LEU A 42 -1.32 12.56 -18.26
CA LEU A 42 -0.96 13.97 -18.35
C LEU A 42 -1.31 14.55 -19.72
N ALA A 43 -1.08 13.79 -20.80
CA ALA A 43 -1.45 14.18 -22.14
C ALA A 43 -2.97 14.34 -22.30
N ALA A 44 -3.75 13.39 -21.80
CA ALA A 44 -5.21 13.45 -21.82
C ALA A 44 -5.77 14.66 -21.05
N ALA A 45 -5.06 15.14 -20.02
CA ALA A 45 -5.41 16.32 -19.24
C ALA A 45 -4.87 17.63 -19.84
N GLY A 46 -4.04 17.57 -20.91
CA GLY A 46 -3.43 18.76 -21.52
C GLY A 46 -2.34 19.43 -20.67
N ILE A 47 -1.73 18.68 -19.75
CA ILE A 47 -0.65 19.17 -18.86
C ILE A 47 0.66 18.38 -19.00
N LEU A 48 0.79 17.56 -20.03
CA LEU A 48 2.06 16.92 -20.36
C LEU A 48 3.06 17.99 -20.85
N PRO A 49 4.30 18.03 -20.33
CA PRO A 49 5.32 18.93 -20.85
C PRO A 49 5.64 18.65 -22.32
N ASP A 50 5.89 19.70 -23.10
CA ASP A 50 6.24 19.56 -24.54
C ASP A 50 7.55 18.78 -24.75
N ASN A 51 8.50 18.94 -23.79
CA ASN A 51 9.80 18.28 -23.82
C ASN A 51 10.12 17.67 -22.46
N GLU A 52 10.78 16.54 -22.47
CA GLU A 52 11.43 15.96 -21.30
C GLU A 52 12.70 16.74 -20.92
N GLY A 53 13.14 16.57 -19.67
CA GLY A 53 14.28 17.31 -19.11
C GLY A 53 13.83 18.49 -18.24
N TRP A 54 14.83 19.17 -17.70
CA TRP A 54 14.66 20.26 -16.76
C TRP A 54 14.76 21.61 -17.48
N SER A 55 13.87 22.56 -17.20
CA SER A 55 13.81 23.87 -17.83
C SER A 55 13.65 24.99 -16.77
N PRO A 56 14.74 25.58 -16.28
CA PRO A 56 14.69 26.67 -15.29
C PRO A 56 13.83 27.87 -15.71
N ASP A 57 13.64 28.07 -17.02
CA ASP A 57 12.82 29.19 -17.56
C ASP A 57 11.32 29.00 -17.22
N LYS A 58 10.88 27.78 -16.88
CA LYS A 58 9.52 27.54 -16.38
C LYS A 58 9.31 28.02 -14.94
N ILE A 59 10.41 28.27 -14.21
CA ILE A 59 10.38 28.74 -12.83
C ILE A 59 10.39 30.25 -12.83
N THR A 60 9.22 30.83 -12.66
CA THR A 60 8.96 32.28 -12.72
C THR A 60 8.42 32.79 -11.39
N ALA A 61 8.60 34.08 -11.12
CA ALA A 61 8.21 34.70 -9.83
C ALA A 61 6.70 34.76 -9.57
N ASP A 62 5.88 34.46 -10.57
CA ASP A 62 4.42 34.37 -10.48
C ASP A 62 3.88 32.98 -10.15
N LEU A 63 4.77 32.03 -9.86
CA LEU A 63 4.37 30.72 -9.31
C LEU A 63 3.99 30.86 -7.83
N ASP A 64 2.82 30.35 -7.49
CA ASP A 64 2.35 30.32 -6.09
C ASP A 64 3.05 29.22 -5.27
N ALA A 65 3.46 28.12 -5.91
CA ALA A 65 4.16 27.03 -5.26
C ALA A 65 4.96 26.16 -6.26
N VAL A 66 6.05 25.57 -5.76
CA VAL A 66 6.82 24.53 -6.43
C VAL A 66 6.70 23.24 -5.61
N ILE A 67 6.30 22.13 -6.24
CA ILE A 67 6.14 20.83 -5.59
C ILE A 67 7.31 19.93 -6.00
N LEU A 68 8.09 19.48 -5.01
CA LEU A 68 9.30 18.70 -5.22
C LEU A 68 9.04 17.20 -5.03
N GLY A 69 9.27 16.40 -6.06
CA GLY A 69 9.21 14.94 -6.00
C GLY A 69 10.41 14.34 -5.26
N MET A 70 10.21 13.17 -4.66
CA MET A 70 11.23 12.47 -3.86
C MET A 70 12.50 12.12 -4.67
N HIS A 71 12.36 11.86 -5.97
CA HIS A 71 13.47 11.44 -6.83
C HIS A 71 14.23 12.60 -7.48
N ALA A 72 13.77 13.84 -7.28
CA ALA A 72 14.50 15.02 -7.74
C ALA A 72 15.83 15.14 -6.97
N ARG A 73 16.89 15.53 -7.68
CA ARG A 73 18.22 15.73 -7.07
C ARG A 73 18.30 17.11 -6.39
N ILE A 74 19.15 17.21 -5.37
CA ILE A 74 19.37 18.48 -4.66
C ILE A 74 19.94 19.57 -5.58
N ASP A 75 20.69 19.17 -6.60
CA ASP A 75 21.30 20.01 -7.62
C ASP A 75 20.42 20.23 -8.88
N ASN A 76 19.13 19.81 -8.81
CA ASN A 76 18.19 20.03 -9.91
C ASN A 76 18.11 21.53 -10.28
N PRO A 77 18.26 21.90 -11.58
CA PRO A 77 18.36 23.31 -11.99
C PRO A 77 17.07 24.10 -11.75
N GLU A 78 15.89 23.47 -11.83
CA GLU A 78 14.61 24.12 -11.51
C GLU A 78 14.47 24.36 -10.00
N LEU A 79 14.93 23.40 -9.17
CA LEU A 79 14.96 23.57 -7.72
C LEU A 79 15.89 24.71 -7.30
N LEU A 80 17.06 24.81 -7.93
CA LEU A 80 18.02 25.89 -7.66
C LEU A 80 17.41 27.25 -8.04
N LYS A 81 16.74 27.32 -9.20
CA LYS A 81 16.05 28.54 -9.66
C LYS A 81 14.90 28.93 -8.73
N ALA A 82 14.10 27.97 -8.25
CA ALA A 82 13.03 28.22 -7.29
C ALA A 82 13.57 28.80 -5.96
N LYS A 83 14.70 28.31 -5.48
CA LYS A 83 15.40 28.84 -4.29
C LYS A 83 15.95 30.26 -4.55
N GLU A 84 16.55 30.51 -5.71
CA GLU A 84 17.05 31.83 -6.10
C GLU A 84 15.94 32.88 -6.08
N LEU A 85 14.74 32.51 -6.58
CA LEU A 85 13.58 33.42 -6.63
C LEU A 85 12.82 33.51 -5.29
N GLY A 86 13.23 32.74 -4.26
CA GLY A 86 12.56 32.72 -2.96
C GLY A 86 11.15 32.13 -2.98
N LEU A 87 10.84 31.24 -3.95
CA LEU A 87 9.52 30.64 -4.08
C LEU A 87 9.27 29.63 -2.95
N THR A 88 7.99 29.45 -2.60
CA THR A 88 7.59 28.43 -1.63
C THR A 88 7.72 27.04 -2.26
N ILE A 89 8.57 26.21 -1.68
CA ILE A 89 8.84 24.84 -2.13
C ILE A 89 8.23 23.88 -1.12
N TYR A 90 7.36 23.00 -1.60
CA TYR A 90 6.74 21.95 -0.79
C TYR A 90 7.26 20.57 -1.21
N SER A 91 7.41 19.67 -0.24
CA SER A 91 7.39 18.23 -0.54
C SER A 91 5.97 17.82 -0.97
N TYR A 92 5.85 16.68 -1.67
CA TYR A 92 4.54 16.11 -2.04
C TYR A 92 3.56 16.02 -0.84
N PRO A 93 3.94 15.41 0.31
CA PRO A 93 3.02 15.33 1.45
C PRO A 93 2.79 16.68 2.13
N GLY A 94 3.80 17.56 2.17
CA GLY A 94 3.63 18.91 2.70
C GLY A 94 2.61 19.72 1.90
N TYR A 95 2.59 19.57 0.57
CA TYR A 95 1.58 20.23 -0.25
C TYR A 95 0.18 19.63 -0.09
N ILE A 96 0.07 18.31 0.11
CA ILE A 96 -1.21 17.64 0.46
C ILE A 96 -1.75 18.21 1.78
N TYR A 97 -0.90 18.37 2.79
CA TYR A 97 -1.29 18.99 4.05
C TYR A 97 -1.79 20.42 3.83
N GLU A 98 -1.05 21.25 3.10
CA GLU A 98 -1.44 22.64 2.81
C GLU A 98 -2.81 22.71 2.12
N GLN A 99 -3.10 21.77 1.20
CA GLN A 99 -4.37 21.69 0.50
C GLN A 99 -5.52 21.12 1.35
N SER A 100 -5.23 20.54 2.51
CA SER A 100 -6.18 19.82 3.36
C SER A 100 -6.21 20.27 4.82
N LYS A 101 -5.49 21.32 5.19
CA LYS A 101 -5.38 21.77 6.59
C LYS A 101 -6.71 22.16 7.23
N GLU A 102 -7.68 22.61 6.44
CA GLU A 102 -9.04 22.97 6.90
C GLU A 102 -10.01 21.76 6.86
N LYS A 103 -9.54 20.57 6.49
CA LYS A 103 -10.35 19.35 6.42
C LYS A 103 -10.08 18.46 7.63
N THR A 104 -11.04 17.59 7.94
CA THR A 104 -10.77 16.45 8.82
C THR A 104 -9.84 15.48 8.10
N ARG A 105 -8.60 15.43 8.55
CA ARG A 105 -7.56 14.54 7.98
C ARG A 105 -7.56 13.19 8.70
N ILE A 106 -7.86 12.15 7.93
CA ILE A 106 -7.84 10.76 8.36
C ILE A 106 -6.59 10.13 7.78
N VAL A 107 -5.67 9.64 8.61
CA VAL A 107 -4.40 9.08 8.14
C VAL A 107 -4.29 7.63 8.56
N ILE A 108 -4.15 6.76 7.57
CA ILE A 108 -4.00 5.31 7.77
C ILE A 108 -2.52 4.95 7.67
N GLY A 109 -1.88 4.75 8.81
CA GLY A 109 -0.49 4.35 8.94
C GLY A 109 -0.33 2.88 9.33
N GLY A 110 0.92 2.41 9.34
CA GLY A 110 1.28 1.04 9.70
C GLY A 110 2.00 0.32 8.56
N SER A 111 2.73 -0.73 8.90
CA SER A 111 3.55 -1.47 7.92
C SER A 111 2.70 -2.29 6.94
N HIS A 112 1.46 -2.62 7.31
CA HIS A 112 0.53 -3.40 6.48
C HIS A 112 -0.89 -2.85 6.57
N GLY A 113 -1.75 -3.30 5.66
CA GLY A 113 -3.18 -2.99 5.69
C GLY A 113 -3.57 -1.61 5.19
N LYS A 114 -2.66 -0.63 5.10
CA LYS A 114 -2.95 0.76 4.71
C LYS A 114 -3.91 0.86 3.54
N THR A 115 -3.54 0.31 2.38
CA THR A 115 -4.36 0.37 1.15
C THR A 115 -5.72 -0.32 1.32
N SER A 116 -5.76 -1.46 2.03
CA SER A 116 -7.01 -2.18 2.27
C SER A 116 -7.95 -1.39 3.18
N ILE A 117 -7.45 -0.84 4.29
CA ILE A 117 -8.23 0.00 5.21
C ILE A 117 -8.76 1.24 4.47
N THR A 118 -7.89 1.90 3.70
CA THR A 118 -8.26 3.07 2.89
C THR A 118 -9.35 2.72 1.87
N ALA A 119 -9.20 1.60 1.14
CA ALA A 119 -10.17 1.17 0.16
C ALA A 119 -11.52 0.77 0.80
N MET A 120 -11.51 0.03 1.92
CA MET A 120 -12.71 -0.32 2.68
C MET A 120 -13.43 0.93 3.20
N THR A 121 -12.69 1.87 3.76
CA THR A 121 -13.24 3.13 4.27
C THR A 121 -13.89 3.95 3.15
N LEU A 122 -13.19 4.15 2.01
CA LEU A 122 -13.73 4.87 0.86
C LEU A 122 -14.97 4.19 0.26
N HIS A 123 -14.97 2.85 0.19
CA HIS A 123 -16.12 2.07 -0.29
C HIS A 123 -17.36 2.32 0.57
N VAL A 124 -17.20 2.22 1.89
CA VAL A 124 -18.32 2.44 2.83
C VAL A 124 -18.79 3.89 2.83
N LEU A 125 -17.87 4.86 2.89
CA LEU A 125 -18.23 6.29 2.86
C LEU A 125 -18.95 6.66 1.57
N GLY A 126 -18.49 6.12 0.42
CA GLY A 126 -19.13 6.32 -0.88
C GLY A 126 -20.56 5.80 -0.92
N ILE A 127 -20.81 4.57 -0.43
CA ILE A 127 -22.17 3.99 -0.33
C ILE A 127 -23.06 4.79 0.64
N CYS A 128 -22.47 5.30 1.73
CA CYS A 128 -23.18 6.13 2.71
C CYS A 128 -23.38 7.58 2.26
N GLY A 129 -22.88 7.99 1.10
CA GLY A 129 -23.03 9.34 0.56
C GLY A 129 -22.19 10.40 1.28
N ILE A 130 -21.11 9.99 1.97
CA ILE A 130 -20.18 10.90 2.64
C ILE A 130 -19.07 11.27 1.66
N ASP A 131 -19.11 12.49 1.14
CA ASP A 131 -18.11 13.00 0.21
C ASP A 131 -16.74 13.14 0.90
N THR A 132 -15.73 12.46 0.38
CA THR A 132 -14.40 12.36 1.00
C THR A 132 -13.32 12.46 -0.07
N ASP A 133 -12.42 13.42 0.09
CA ASP A 133 -11.19 13.48 -0.68
C ASP A 133 -10.25 12.34 -0.27
N TYR A 134 -9.28 12.01 -1.12
CA TYR A 134 -8.40 10.88 -0.82
C TYR A 134 -7.02 10.99 -1.44
N LEU A 135 -6.09 10.29 -0.81
CA LEU A 135 -4.79 9.88 -1.33
C LEU A 135 -4.61 8.41 -1.03
N VAL A 136 -4.50 7.59 -2.07
CA VAL A 136 -4.32 6.14 -1.99
C VAL A 136 -2.99 5.73 -2.60
N GLY A 137 -2.36 4.69 -2.05
CA GLY A 137 -1.06 4.18 -2.50
C GLY A 137 -1.10 3.32 -3.75
N ALA A 138 -2.31 2.94 -4.22
CA ALA A 138 -2.51 2.14 -5.42
C ALA A 138 -3.81 2.54 -6.14
N GLN A 139 -3.87 2.28 -7.44
CA GLN A 139 -5.11 2.51 -8.21
C GLN A 139 -6.23 1.61 -7.68
N LEU A 140 -7.33 2.22 -7.26
CA LEU A 140 -8.52 1.52 -6.81
C LEU A 140 -9.53 1.38 -7.96
N LYS A 141 -10.26 0.25 -7.98
CA LYS A 141 -11.35 0.01 -8.94
C LYS A 141 -12.47 1.04 -8.72
N GLY A 142 -12.91 1.69 -9.77
CA GLY A 142 -13.96 2.73 -9.71
C GLY A 142 -13.46 4.14 -9.36
N TYR A 143 -12.15 4.33 -9.20
CA TYR A 143 -11.53 5.63 -8.95
C TYR A 143 -10.64 6.02 -10.13
N ASP A 144 -10.80 7.23 -10.68
CA ASP A 144 -10.05 7.70 -11.87
C ASP A 144 -8.56 7.93 -11.56
N THR A 145 -8.26 8.43 -10.38
CA THR A 145 -6.92 8.83 -9.95
C THR A 145 -6.62 8.32 -8.55
N MET A 146 -5.35 8.31 -8.16
CA MET A 146 -4.92 7.98 -6.81
C MET A 146 -5.05 9.16 -5.83
N VAL A 147 -5.33 10.36 -6.32
CA VAL A 147 -5.48 11.58 -5.53
C VAL A 147 -6.73 12.33 -5.98
N ARG A 148 -7.58 12.70 -5.02
CA ARG A 148 -8.69 13.62 -5.19
C ARG A 148 -8.60 14.69 -4.11
N ILE A 149 -8.60 15.97 -4.49
CA ILE A 149 -8.64 17.11 -3.58
C ILE A 149 -9.57 18.17 -4.17
N THR A 150 -10.70 18.36 -3.52
CA THR A 150 -11.76 19.29 -3.94
C THR A 150 -11.88 20.47 -2.95
N LYS A 151 -12.77 21.39 -3.24
CA LYS A 151 -13.13 22.47 -2.30
C LYS A 151 -14.27 22.04 -1.37
N GLU A 152 -15.13 21.16 -1.85
CA GLU A 152 -16.42 20.81 -1.27
C GLU A 152 -16.28 19.76 -0.15
N ALA A 153 -15.47 18.74 -0.34
CA ALA A 153 -15.28 17.68 0.65
C ALA A 153 -14.68 18.24 1.95
N THR A 154 -15.32 17.94 3.06
CA THR A 154 -14.88 18.34 4.41
C THR A 154 -13.88 17.36 5.03
N ASN A 155 -13.80 16.14 4.48
CA ASN A 155 -12.92 15.08 4.92
C ASN A 155 -11.89 14.73 3.87
N ILE A 156 -10.72 14.27 4.29
CA ILE A 156 -9.73 13.67 3.42
C ILE A 156 -9.13 12.43 4.06
N LEU A 157 -9.11 11.34 3.32
CA LEU A 157 -8.52 10.06 3.74
C LEU A 157 -7.16 9.88 3.06
N LEU A 158 -6.11 9.77 3.85
CA LEU A 158 -4.72 9.75 3.43
C LEU A 158 -4.07 8.41 3.79
N GLU A 159 -3.53 7.70 2.81
CA GLU A 159 -2.64 6.58 3.07
C GLU A 159 -1.30 7.11 3.58
N GLY A 160 -1.00 6.83 4.85
CA GLY A 160 0.18 7.31 5.58
C GLY A 160 1.38 6.41 5.32
N ASP A 161 2.18 6.77 4.32
CA ASP A 161 3.41 6.06 3.98
C ASP A 161 4.55 6.48 4.92
N GLU A 162 5.24 5.50 5.49
CA GLU A 162 6.40 5.67 6.35
C GLU A 162 7.70 5.97 5.59
N TYR A 163 7.69 5.95 4.26
CA TYR A 163 8.86 6.32 3.46
C TYR A 163 9.06 7.85 3.40
N LEU A 164 10.29 8.28 3.06
CA LEU A 164 10.72 9.68 3.10
C LEU A 164 9.90 10.59 2.16
N ALA A 165 9.71 11.83 2.59
CA ALA A 165 8.87 12.84 1.91
C ALA A 165 9.55 13.46 0.67
N SER A 166 10.79 13.95 0.82
CA SER A 166 11.54 14.56 -0.28
C SER A 166 13.05 14.55 -0.01
N PRO A 167 13.89 14.90 -0.98
CA PRO A 167 15.32 15.06 -0.77
C PRO A 167 15.69 16.15 0.23
N LEU A 168 14.87 17.19 0.34
CA LEU A 168 15.07 18.32 1.27
C LEU A 168 14.48 18.05 2.64
N GLU A 169 13.43 17.26 2.70
CA GLU A 169 12.67 16.95 3.91
C GLU A 169 12.68 15.44 4.14
N ARG A 170 13.76 14.99 4.80
CA ARG A 170 14.05 13.56 5.00
C ARG A 170 13.33 13.00 6.23
N VAL A 171 12.02 13.23 6.29
CA VAL A 171 11.11 12.66 7.29
C VAL A 171 10.07 11.77 6.61
N PRO A 172 9.49 10.79 7.29
CA PRO A 172 8.37 10.01 6.78
C PRO A 172 7.20 10.87 6.33
N LYS A 173 6.57 10.50 5.20
CA LYS A 173 5.43 11.25 4.64
C LYS A 173 4.31 11.44 5.65
N PHE A 174 3.98 10.39 6.42
CA PHE A 174 2.86 10.44 7.37
C PHE A 174 3.07 11.44 8.52
N HIS A 175 4.31 11.85 8.82
CA HIS A 175 4.57 12.92 9.81
C HIS A 175 4.03 14.29 9.40
N LEU A 176 3.85 14.50 8.10
CA LEU A 176 3.47 15.81 7.54
C LEU A 176 1.96 16.00 7.40
N TYR A 177 1.17 14.95 7.68
CA TYR A 177 -0.28 15.02 7.47
C TYR A 177 -1.07 15.54 8.67
N HIS A 178 -0.51 15.57 9.87
CA HIS A 178 -1.16 16.07 11.10
C HIS A 178 -2.62 15.57 11.25
N PRO A 179 -2.84 14.27 11.53
CA PRO A 179 -4.16 13.67 11.50
C PRO A 179 -5.09 14.16 12.62
N ASN A 180 -6.38 14.33 12.29
CA ASN A 180 -7.44 14.42 13.29
C ASN A 180 -7.88 13.02 13.73
N ILE A 181 -7.89 12.07 12.78
CA ILE A 181 -8.18 10.66 12.99
C ILE A 181 -6.99 9.86 12.45
N ALA A 182 -6.33 9.11 13.30
CA ALA A 182 -5.19 8.28 12.95
C ALA A 182 -5.53 6.80 13.14
N VAL A 183 -5.01 5.96 12.25
CA VAL A 183 -5.01 4.51 12.40
C VAL A 183 -3.58 4.01 12.34
N LEU A 184 -3.20 3.09 13.24
CA LEU A 184 -1.97 2.32 13.16
C LEU A 184 -2.31 0.83 13.16
N SER A 185 -2.06 0.18 12.02
CA SER A 185 -2.48 -1.20 11.76
C SER A 185 -1.45 -2.26 12.14
N GLY A 186 -0.26 -1.87 12.54
CA GLY A 186 0.84 -2.75 12.96
C GLY A 186 2.20 -2.15 12.63
N ILE A 187 3.23 -2.61 13.35
CA ILE A 187 4.63 -2.25 13.13
C ILE A 187 5.40 -3.53 12.79
N ALA A 188 5.86 -3.64 11.55
CA ALA A 188 6.76 -4.68 11.11
C ALA A 188 7.88 -4.05 10.30
N TRP A 189 9.12 -4.35 10.66
CA TRP A 189 10.29 -3.70 10.08
C TRP A 189 10.30 -3.81 8.56
N ASP A 190 10.36 -2.67 7.92
CA ASP A 190 10.47 -2.51 6.45
C ASP A 190 11.39 -1.33 6.15
N HIS A 191 11.73 -1.11 4.86
CA HIS A 191 12.56 0.00 4.40
C HIS A 191 13.92 0.10 5.10
N ILE A 192 14.65 -1.03 5.23
CA ILE A 192 15.95 -1.12 5.92
C ILE A 192 17.01 -0.15 5.35
N ASN A 193 16.87 0.25 4.09
CA ASN A 193 17.72 1.25 3.44
C ASN A 193 17.52 2.68 4.00
N VAL A 194 16.42 2.92 4.70
CA VAL A 194 16.07 4.21 5.32
C VAL A 194 16.13 4.12 6.84
N PHE A 195 15.67 3.00 7.40
CA PHE A 195 15.61 2.71 8.82
C PHE A 195 16.46 1.48 9.15
N PRO A 196 17.77 1.68 9.38
CA PRO A 196 18.73 0.59 9.49
C PRO A 196 18.57 -0.27 10.76
N THR A 197 17.79 0.18 11.76
CA THR A 197 17.42 -0.63 12.93
C THR A 197 15.92 -0.56 13.18
N PHE A 198 15.41 -1.59 13.86
CA PHE A 198 13.99 -1.66 14.21
C PHE A 198 13.58 -0.53 15.15
N GLU A 199 14.44 -0.16 16.10
CA GLU A 199 14.19 0.93 17.06
C GLU A 199 14.00 2.27 16.36
N ILE A 200 14.83 2.58 15.34
CA ILE A 200 14.69 3.78 14.53
C ILE A 200 13.37 3.76 13.77
N TYR A 201 12.94 2.59 13.30
CA TYR A 201 11.67 2.42 12.61
C TYR A 201 10.49 2.64 13.56
N VAL A 202 10.49 2.03 14.75
CA VAL A 202 9.45 2.21 15.79
C VAL A 202 9.32 3.67 16.23
N GLU A 203 10.44 4.40 16.37
CA GLU A 203 10.42 5.82 16.75
C GLU A 203 9.64 6.67 15.74
N GLN A 204 9.57 6.29 14.45
CA GLN A 204 8.77 7.03 13.47
C GLN A 204 7.28 6.98 13.79
N PHE A 205 6.79 5.87 14.32
CA PHE A 205 5.38 5.73 14.73
C PHE A 205 5.08 6.53 16.01
N LYS A 206 6.02 6.60 16.93
CA LYS A 206 5.89 7.48 18.10
C LYS A 206 5.81 8.96 17.69
N ILE A 207 6.70 9.41 16.79
CA ILE A 207 6.64 10.77 16.24
C ILE A 207 5.31 11.02 15.54
N PHE A 208 4.78 10.04 14.79
CA PHE A 208 3.48 10.15 14.14
C PHE A 208 2.34 10.34 15.16
N ILE A 209 2.36 9.63 16.29
CA ILE A 209 1.38 9.81 17.38
C ILE A 209 1.46 11.24 17.92
N ASP A 210 2.66 11.78 18.08
CA ASP A 210 2.86 13.15 18.56
C ASP A 210 2.35 14.22 17.58
N LYS A 211 2.19 13.86 16.28
CA LYS A 211 1.65 14.74 15.23
C LYS A 211 0.12 14.73 15.14
N ILE A 212 -0.58 13.90 15.90
CA ILE A 212 -2.05 13.92 15.94
C ILE A 212 -2.53 15.26 16.49
N GLU A 213 -3.51 15.86 15.83
CA GLU A 213 -4.09 17.14 16.25
C GLU A 213 -4.71 17.05 17.66
N PRO A 214 -4.71 18.13 18.45
CA PRO A 214 -5.42 18.16 19.73
C PRO A 214 -6.88 17.74 19.61
N LYS A 215 -7.38 16.95 20.56
CA LYS A 215 -8.71 16.29 20.54
C LYS A 215 -8.88 15.21 19.46
N GLY A 216 -7.84 14.88 18.73
CA GLY A 216 -7.83 13.80 17.76
C GLY A 216 -7.97 12.42 18.40
N VAL A 217 -8.01 11.40 17.54
CA VAL A 217 -8.10 9.99 17.97
C VAL A 217 -7.06 9.14 17.24
N LEU A 218 -6.46 8.20 17.97
CA LEU A 218 -5.66 7.11 17.43
C LEU A 218 -6.41 5.80 17.65
N PHE A 219 -6.70 5.10 16.55
CA PHE A 219 -7.08 3.69 16.56
C PHE A 219 -5.83 2.85 16.33
N TYR A 220 -5.53 1.92 17.22
CA TYR A 220 -4.32 1.08 17.10
C TYR A 220 -4.64 -0.39 17.30
N TYR A 221 -3.97 -1.24 16.52
CA TYR A 221 -4.17 -2.68 16.61
C TYR A 221 -3.57 -3.26 17.88
N GLU A 222 -4.39 -3.84 18.75
CA GLU A 222 -3.95 -4.39 20.05
C GLU A 222 -3.15 -5.69 19.92
N GLY A 223 -3.23 -6.39 18.79
CA GLY A 223 -2.45 -7.60 18.54
C GLY A 223 -0.96 -7.34 18.22
N ASP A 224 -0.54 -6.06 18.16
CA ASP A 224 0.84 -5.65 17.92
C ASP A 224 1.46 -5.11 19.22
N ALA A 225 2.47 -5.82 19.74
CA ALA A 225 3.09 -5.51 21.03
C ALA A 225 3.82 -4.15 21.03
N ASP A 226 4.37 -3.72 19.91
CA ASP A 226 5.06 -2.43 19.81
C ASP A 226 4.07 -1.28 19.79
N LEU A 227 2.91 -1.44 19.11
CA LEU A 227 1.82 -0.47 19.18
C LEU A 227 1.22 -0.37 20.58
N GLN A 228 1.01 -1.50 21.28
CA GLN A 228 0.56 -1.50 22.68
C GLN A 228 1.53 -0.70 23.55
N ARG A 229 2.84 -0.96 23.45
CA ARG A 229 3.87 -0.25 24.20
C ARG A 229 3.88 1.24 23.89
N LEU A 230 3.75 1.64 22.63
CA LEU A 230 3.64 3.05 22.24
C LEU A 230 2.40 3.72 22.83
N ALA A 231 1.25 3.04 22.84
CA ALA A 231 0.02 3.55 23.43
C ALA A 231 0.12 3.70 24.96
N GLU A 232 0.66 2.69 25.66
CA GLU A 232 0.86 2.69 27.11
C GLU A 232 1.83 3.79 27.57
N THR A 233 2.89 4.05 26.79
CA THR A 233 3.92 5.05 27.10
C THR A 233 3.59 6.44 26.57
N CYS A 234 2.48 6.61 25.83
CA CYS A 234 2.08 7.88 25.25
C CYS A 234 1.77 8.94 26.33
N GLN A 235 2.43 10.09 26.24
CA GLN A 235 2.26 11.19 27.18
C GLN A 235 1.11 12.15 26.77
N ARG A 236 0.57 12.03 25.56
CA ARG A 236 -0.51 12.86 25.03
C ARG A 236 -1.82 12.55 25.77
N LYS A 237 -2.31 13.52 26.59
CA LYS A 237 -3.58 13.42 27.31
C LYS A 237 -4.73 14.17 26.59
N ASP A 238 -4.40 14.84 25.53
CA ASP A 238 -5.31 15.66 24.71
C ASP A 238 -5.86 14.90 23.50
N ILE A 239 -5.47 13.62 23.29
CA ILE A 239 -5.99 12.73 22.25
C ILE A 239 -6.63 11.49 22.87
N ARG A 240 -7.52 10.83 22.11
CA ARG A 240 -8.09 9.53 22.49
C ARG A 240 -7.23 8.39 21.90
N LEU A 241 -6.88 7.42 22.72
CA LEU A 241 -6.20 6.19 22.29
C LEU A 241 -7.19 5.04 22.41
N ILE A 242 -7.52 4.38 21.32
CA ILE A 242 -8.54 3.33 21.27
C ILE A 242 -7.94 2.09 20.59
N ALA A 243 -7.80 1.03 21.37
CA ALA A 243 -7.35 -0.27 20.86
C ALA A 243 -8.43 -0.93 20.02
N TYR A 244 -8.03 -1.68 19.00
CA TYR A 244 -8.94 -2.52 18.24
C TYR A 244 -8.33 -3.89 17.95
N ARG A 245 -9.19 -4.87 17.75
CA ARG A 245 -8.87 -6.22 17.30
C ARG A 245 -9.67 -6.55 16.05
N GLU A 246 -9.42 -7.70 15.46
CA GLU A 246 -10.19 -8.19 14.32
C GLU A 246 -11.67 -8.39 14.65
N LEU A 247 -12.52 -8.23 13.64
CA LEU A 247 -13.95 -8.54 13.73
C LEU A 247 -14.19 -10.03 13.93
N ASP A 248 -15.19 -10.36 14.76
CA ASP A 248 -15.64 -11.74 14.96
C ASP A 248 -16.27 -12.27 13.67
N SER A 249 -15.91 -13.49 13.29
CA SER A 249 -16.33 -14.08 12.02
C SER A 249 -16.33 -15.59 12.08
N VAL A 250 -17.11 -16.20 11.19
CA VAL A 250 -17.14 -17.66 10.99
C VAL A 250 -16.98 -17.98 9.51
N VAL A 251 -16.32 -19.11 9.20
CA VAL A 251 -16.20 -19.61 7.83
C VAL A 251 -17.14 -20.81 7.68
N GLU A 252 -18.08 -20.72 6.73
CA GLU A 252 -19.04 -21.76 6.40
C GLU A 252 -19.02 -21.98 4.89
N ASP A 253 -18.83 -23.19 4.43
CA ASP A 253 -18.79 -23.59 3.01
C ASP A 253 -17.82 -22.74 2.15
N GLY A 254 -16.69 -22.32 2.73
CA GLY A 254 -15.69 -21.48 2.06
C GLY A 254 -16.09 -20.01 1.90
N ILE A 255 -17.10 -19.55 2.61
CA ILE A 255 -17.52 -18.15 2.69
C ILE A 255 -17.24 -17.65 4.12
N THR A 256 -16.61 -16.50 4.24
CA THR A 256 -16.44 -15.81 5.54
C THR A 256 -17.69 -15.00 5.83
N PHE A 257 -18.28 -15.17 7.00
CA PHE A 257 -19.39 -14.38 7.49
C PHE A 257 -18.94 -13.52 8.67
N LEU A 258 -19.24 -12.22 8.61
CA LEU A 258 -19.13 -11.31 9.74
C LEU A 258 -20.27 -11.62 10.72
N GLU A 259 -19.94 -11.81 11.98
CA GLU A 259 -20.94 -11.92 13.05
C GLU A 259 -21.38 -10.53 13.49
N SER A 260 -22.69 -10.27 13.48
CA SER A 260 -23.27 -9.00 13.87
C SER A 260 -24.54 -9.20 14.69
N ASN A 261 -24.99 -8.16 15.39
CA ASN A 261 -26.26 -8.19 16.13
C ASN A 261 -27.47 -8.46 15.23
N SER A 262 -27.36 -8.15 13.93
CA SER A 262 -28.39 -8.36 12.90
C SER A 262 -28.29 -9.72 12.21
N GLY A 263 -27.36 -10.59 12.64
CA GLY A 263 -27.11 -11.90 12.05
C GLY A 263 -25.79 -11.98 11.28
N LYS A 264 -25.60 -13.07 10.53
CA LYS A 264 -24.39 -13.33 9.72
C LYS A 264 -24.43 -12.57 8.39
N ILE A 265 -23.37 -11.86 8.08
CA ILE A 265 -23.24 -11.06 6.84
C ILE A 265 -22.15 -11.70 6.00
N PRO A 266 -22.44 -12.21 4.78
CA PRO A 266 -21.45 -12.79 3.93
C PRO A 266 -20.45 -11.75 3.42
N LEU A 267 -19.17 -12.07 3.44
CA LEU A 267 -18.10 -11.22 2.96
C LEU A 267 -17.46 -11.83 1.70
N ILE A 268 -17.08 -10.97 0.77
CA ILE A 268 -16.29 -11.35 -0.41
C ILE A 268 -14.82 -11.53 -0.04
N VAL A 269 -14.30 -10.67 0.82
CA VAL A 269 -12.92 -10.74 1.32
C VAL A 269 -12.83 -11.63 2.56
N PHE A 270 -11.70 -12.28 2.76
CA PHE A 270 -11.48 -13.23 3.84
C PHE A 270 -10.10 -13.09 4.50
N GLY A 271 -9.92 -13.80 5.61
CA GLY A 271 -8.68 -13.87 6.36
C GLY A 271 -8.59 -12.86 7.49
N LYS A 272 -7.91 -13.27 8.57
CA LYS A 272 -7.76 -12.50 9.81
C LYS A 272 -7.28 -11.07 9.57
N HIS A 273 -6.29 -10.89 8.69
CA HIS A 273 -5.75 -9.56 8.35
C HIS A 273 -6.78 -8.65 7.66
N ASN A 274 -7.70 -9.21 6.83
CA ASN A 274 -8.78 -8.41 6.24
C ASN A 274 -9.85 -8.05 7.28
N LEU A 275 -10.15 -8.94 8.23
CA LEU A 275 -11.07 -8.65 9.35
C LEU A 275 -10.50 -7.59 10.29
N GLN A 276 -9.18 -7.61 10.54
CA GLN A 276 -8.47 -6.56 11.26
C GLN A 276 -8.56 -5.22 10.52
N ASN A 277 -8.29 -5.20 9.21
CA ASN A 277 -8.39 -4.01 8.37
C ASN A 277 -9.82 -3.46 8.33
N MET A 278 -10.81 -4.36 8.28
CA MET A 278 -12.23 -4.03 8.26
C MET A 278 -12.68 -3.38 9.57
N GLN A 279 -12.21 -3.87 10.72
CA GLN A 279 -12.47 -3.24 12.01
C GLN A 279 -11.90 -1.82 12.08
N ALA A 280 -10.67 -1.61 11.61
CA ALA A 280 -10.09 -0.28 11.53
C ALA A 280 -10.93 0.67 10.66
N ALA A 281 -11.34 0.20 9.46
CA ALA A 281 -12.23 0.96 8.56
C ALA A 281 -13.57 1.25 9.21
N LYS A 282 -14.17 0.28 9.96
CA LYS A 282 -15.42 0.46 10.71
C LYS A 282 -15.30 1.60 11.72
N MET A 283 -14.23 1.61 12.52
CA MET A 283 -14.01 2.65 13.53
C MET A 283 -13.85 4.04 12.90
N VAL A 284 -13.10 4.15 11.79
CA VAL A 284 -12.99 5.40 11.04
C VAL A 284 -14.36 5.86 10.52
N CYS A 285 -15.14 4.95 9.92
CA CYS A 285 -16.46 5.28 9.41
C CYS A 285 -17.42 5.70 10.53
N GLN A 286 -17.36 5.05 11.68
CA GLN A 286 -18.16 5.40 12.86
C GLN A 286 -17.79 6.79 13.41
N GLU A 287 -16.51 7.15 13.44
CA GLU A 287 -16.04 8.48 13.84
C GLU A 287 -16.57 9.58 12.88
N LEU A 288 -16.87 9.21 11.64
CA LEU A 288 -17.50 10.07 10.62
C LEU A 288 -19.05 9.96 10.61
N GLY A 289 -19.66 9.30 11.59
CA GLY A 289 -21.10 9.23 11.77
C GLY A 289 -21.82 8.09 11.03
N VAL A 290 -21.09 7.12 10.46
CA VAL A 290 -21.68 5.91 9.89
C VAL A 290 -22.10 4.96 11.01
N THR A 291 -23.38 4.55 11.03
CA THR A 291 -23.85 3.55 12.00
C THR A 291 -23.29 2.16 11.67
N GLU A 292 -23.28 1.27 12.67
CA GLU A 292 -22.82 -0.11 12.49
C GLU A 292 -23.60 -0.84 11.40
N ASP A 293 -24.92 -0.75 11.38
CA ASP A 293 -25.76 -1.41 10.37
C ASP A 293 -25.45 -0.90 8.94
N LYS A 294 -25.24 0.42 8.78
CA LYS A 294 -24.85 0.99 7.49
C LYS A 294 -23.47 0.48 7.05
N PHE A 295 -22.52 0.43 8.00
CA PHE A 295 -21.21 -0.12 7.72
C PHE A 295 -21.32 -1.59 7.28
N ASN A 296 -22.00 -2.41 8.04
CA ASN A 296 -22.15 -3.84 7.80
C ASN A 296 -22.80 -4.13 6.44
N ASN A 297 -23.86 -3.38 6.09
CA ASN A 297 -24.52 -3.51 4.80
C ASN A 297 -23.62 -3.09 3.62
N ALA A 298 -22.84 -2.01 3.79
CA ALA A 298 -21.96 -1.50 2.75
C ALA A 298 -20.75 -2.43 2.52
N ILE A 299 -20.11 -2.90 3.60
CA ILE A 299 -18.88 -3.68 3.51
C ILE A 299 -19.10 -5.07 2.88
N ALA A 300 -20.32 -5.60 2.95
CA ALA A 300 -20.66 -6.88 2.32
C ALA A 300 -20.39 -6.92 0.83
N SER A 301 -20.45 -5.78 0.14
CA SER A 301 -20.18 -5.64 -1.29
C SER A 301 -18.73 -5.28 -1.64
N PHE A 302 -17.84 -5.20 -0.64
CA PHE A 302 -16.45 -4.86 -0.88
C PHE A 302 -15.68 -6.03 -1.51
N GLU A 303 -15.24 -5.87 -2.76
CA GLU A 303 -14.55 -6.92 -3.54
C GLU A 303 -13.05 -7.05 -3.24
N GLY A 304 -12.48 -6.20 -2.38
CA GLY A 304 -11.04 -6.16 -2.09
C GLY A 304 -10.33 -4.98 -2.76
N ALA A 305 -9.13 -4.67 -2.27
CA ALA A 305 -8.22 -3.77 -2.93
C ALA A 305 -7.41 -4.53 -4.00
N ALA A 306 -7.04 -3.86 -5.08
CA ALA A 306 -6.27 -4.46 -6.16
C ALA A 306 -5.01 -5.16 -5.62
N ARG A 307 -4.73 -6.35 -6.15
CA ARG A 307 -3.62 -7.22 -5.72
C ARG A 307 -3.62 -7.55 -4.21
N ARG A 308 -4.81 -7.74 -3.59
CA ARG A 308 -4.94 -8.17 -2.20
C ARG A 308 -5.88 -9.36 -2.12
N LEU A 309 -5.30 -10.58 -2.14
CA LEU A 309 -6.03 -11.83 -2.33
C LEU A 309 -7.05 -11.75 -3.46
N GLU A 310 -6.64 -11.10 -4.55
CA GLU A 310 -7.48 -10.86 -5.71
C GLU A 310 -7.69 -12.19 -6.46
N PRO A 311 -8.95 -12.62 -6.65
CA PRO A 311 -9.23 -13.84 -7.39
C PRO A 311 -8.90 -13.65 -8.88
N VAL A 312 -8.10 -14.55 -9.44
CA VAL A 312 -7.79 -14.62 -10.87
C VAL A 312 -8.63 -15.73 -11.54
N PHE A 313 -8.82 -16.84 -10.81
CA PHE A 313 -9.60 -17.99 -11.30
C PHE A 313 -10.29 -18.70 -10.13
N MET A 314 -11.58 -19.00 -10.31
CA MET A 314 -12.43 -19.62 -9.29
C MET A 314 -13.10 -20.87 -9.85
N GLY A 315 -12.29 -21.88 -10.19
CA GLY A 315 -12.77 -23.19 -10.65
C GLY A 315 -13.31 -24.06 -9.51
N LYS A 316 -13.94 -25.18 -9.87
CA LYS A 316 -14.46 -26.15 -8.89
C LYS A 316 -13.33 -26.86 -8.15
N GLN A 317 -12.33 -27.32 -8.87
CA GLN A 317 -11.18 -28.03 -8.31
C GLN A 317 -10.09 -27.06 -7.85
N THR A 318 -9.77 -26.07 -8.65
CA THR A 318 -8.65 -25.17 -8.41
C THR A 318 -9.13 -23.73 -8.26
N LYS A 319 -8.50 -23.00 -7.35
CA LYS A 319 -8.64 -21.54 -7.23
C LYS A 319 -7.27 -20.91 -7.42
N LEU A 320 -7.22 -19.74 -8.05
CA LEU A 320 -5.99 -18.96 -8.22
C LEU A 320 -6.20 -17.55 -7.69
N PHE A 321 -5.34 -17.16 -6.77
CA PHE A 321 -5.28 -15.79 -6.24
C PHE A 321 -3.94 -15.14 -6.56
N LYS A 322 -3.95 -13.83 -6.79
CA LYS A 322 -2.76 -13.00 -6.77
C LYS A 322 -2.77 -12.08 -5.56
N ASP A 323 -1.60 -11.84 -4.97
CA ASP A 323 -1.44 -10.98 -3.81
C ASP A 323 -0.15 -10.16 -3.88
N PHE A 324 -0.17 -8.98 -3.26
CA PHE A 324 0.99 -8.08 -3.20
C PHE A 324 1.91 -8.39 -1.99
N ALA A 325 1.69 -9.48 -1.29
CA ALA A 325 2.55 -9.89 -0.19
C ALA A 325 3.99 -10.07 -0.67
N HIS A 326 4.92 -9.33 -0.08
CA HIS A 326 6.33 -9.31 -0.44
C HIS A 326 7.27 -9.22 0.76
N SER A 327 6.76 -8.97 1.96
CA SER A 327 7.50 -9.00 3.22
C SER A 327 7.13 -10.24 4.04
N PRO A 328 7.99 -10.69 4.98
CA PRO A 328 7.78 -11.90 5.77
C PRO A 328 6.41 -11.98 6.44
N SER A 329 6.00 -10.91 7.13
CA SER A 329 4.74 -10.83 7.85
C SER A 329 3.52 -10.86 6.91
N LYS A 330 3.57 -10.17 5.76
CA LYS A 330 2.51 -10.19 4.74
C LYS A 330 2.38 -11.58 4.12
N LEU A 331 3.51 -12.20 3.78
CA LEU A 331 3.57 -13.55 3.21
C LEU A 331 2.93 -14.58 4.15
N LYS A 332 3.29 -14.51 5.45
CA LYS A 332 2.69 -15.36 6.47
C LYS A 332 1.19 -15.13 6.59
N ALA A 333 0.74 -13.88 6.72
CA ALA A 333 -0.66 -13.55 6.89
C ALA A 333 -1.52 -14.02 5.70
N THR A 334 -1.04 -13.84 4.47
CA THR A 334 -1.74 -14.26 3.25
C THR A 334 -1.82 -15.78 3.14
N THR A 335 -0.71 -16.50 3.42
CA THR A 335 -0.67 -17.95 3.37
C THR A 335 -1.57 -18.58 4.44
N ASP A 336 -1.53 -18.06 5.67
CA ASP A 336 -2.38 -18.48 6.78
C ASP A 336 -3.87 -18.25 6.45
N ALA A 337 -4.22 -17.10 5.87
CA ALA A 337 -5.58 -16.75 5.47
C ALA A 337 -6.14 -17.73 4.42
N VAL A 338 -5.36 -18.03 3.38
CA VAL A 338 -5.79 -18.97 2.33
C VAL A 338 -5.97 -20.38 2.89
N LYS A 339 -5.07 -20.84 3.77
CA LYS A 339 -5.21 -22.17 4.39
C LYS A 339 -6.41 -22.25 5.34
N ALA A 340 -6.69 -21.17 6.08
CA ALA A 340 -7.87 -21.11 6.96
C ALA A 340 -9.18 -21.06 6.18
N GLN A 341 -9.21 -20.34 5.04
CA GLN A 341 -10.39 -20.24 4.18
C GLN A 341 -10.71 -21.53 3.44
N PHE A 342 -9.69 -22.30 3.08
CA PHE A 342 -9.81 -23.54 2.30
C PHE A 342 -9.05 -24.68 2.99
N PRO A 343 -9.48 -25.14 4.17
CA PRO A 343 -8.74 -26.10 5.00
C PRO A 343 -8.52 -27.43 4.29
N ASP A 344 -9.49 -27.88 3.48
CA ASP A 344 -9.46 -29.15 2.77
C ASP A 344 -8.71 -29.11 1.43
N LYS A 345 -8.27 -27.90 0.99
CA LYS A 345 -7.51 -27.74 -0.23
C LYS A 345 -6.01 -27.70 0.03
N LYS A 346 -5.24 -28.18 -0.94
CA LYS A 346 -3.78 -28.00 -0.95
C LYS A 346 -3.44 -26.56 -1.30
N VAL A 347 -2.62 -25.91 -0.51
CA VAL A 347 -2.11 -24.56 -0.79
C VAL A 347 -0.75 -24.65 -1.47
N ILE A 348 -0.70 -24.24 -2.73
CA ILE A 348 0.53 -24.12 -3.53
C ILE A 348 0.87 -22.64 -3.59
N ALA A 349 1.91 -22.22 -2.88
CA ALA A 349 2.28 -20.83 -2.73
C ALA A 349 3.55 -20.50 -3.51
N CYS A 350 3.47 -19.48 -4.37
CA CYS A 350 4.60 -18.93 -5.13
C CYS A 350 4.90 -17.51 -4.63
N MET A 351 6.14 -17.26 -4.26
CA MET A 351 6.63 -15.96 -3.79
C MET A 351 7.71 -15.43 -4.73
N GLU A 352 7.61 -14.15 -5.15
CA GLU A 352 8.71 -13.45 -5.81
C GLU A 352 9.43 -12.52 -4.84
N LEU A 353 10.74 -12.73 -4.68
CA LEU A 353 11.62 -11.77 -4.01
C LEU A 353 11.97 -10.66 -5.01
N HIS A 354 11.40 -9.47 -4.81
CA HIS A 354 11.52 -8.36 -5.78
C HIS A 354 11.94 -7.04 -5.14
N THR A 355 11.63 -6.81 -3.86
CA THR A 355 11.96 -5.57 -3.16
C THR A 355 13.45 -5.51 -2.80
N PHE A 356 13.93 -4.31 -2.44
CA PHE A 356 15.31 -4.15 -1.94
C PHE A 356 15.56 -5.03 -0.71
N SER A 357 14.65 -5.00 0.26
CA SER A 357 14.77 -5.80 1.49
C SER A 357 14.75 -7.30 1.19
N SER A 358 13.80 -7.78 0.36
CA SER A 358 13.66 -9.20 0.07
C SER A 358 14.83 -9.82 -0.73
N LEU A 359 15.63 -8.99 -1.40
CA LEU A 359 16.82 -9.38 -2.13
C LEU A 359 18.13 -9.16 -1.34
N ASN A 360 18.04 -8.67 -0.10
CA ASN A 360 19.19 -8.50 0.78
C ASN A 360 19.44 -9.77 1.59
N ALA A 361 20.67 -10.31 1.54
CA ALA A 361 21.02 -11.58 2.17
C ALA A 361 20.80 -11.57 3.71
N GLU A 362 21.07 -10.46 4.38
CA GLU A 362 20.88 -10.33 5.83
C GLU A 362 19.40 -10.34 6.23
N PHE A 363 18.54 -9.76 5.37
CA PHE A 363 17.09 -9.71 5.61
C PHE A 363 16.38 -11.01 5.26
N LEU A 364 16.99 -11.88 4.45
CA LEU A 364 16.36 -13.15 4.04
C LEU A 364 15.95 -14.03 5.22
N GLU A 365 16.68 -14.01 6.32
CA GLU A 365 16.39 -14.85 7.50
C GLU A 365 15.03 -14.51 8.15
N GLU A 366 14.53 -13.29 7.97
CA GLU A 366 13.20 -12.87 8.42
C GLU A 366 12.06 -13.67 7.75
N TYR A 367 12.32 -14.31 6.59
CA TYR A 367 11.34 -15.15 5.90
C TYR A 367 11.14 -16.52 6.53
N LYS A 368 11.91 -16.87 7.57
CA LYS A 368 11.81 -18.17 8.23
C LYS A 368 10.39 -18.48 8.70
N GLY A 369 9.83 -19.57 8.21
CA GLY A 369 8.48 -20.02 8.57
C GLY A 369 7.33 -19.23 7.94
N SER A 370 7.58 -18.20 7.12
CA SER A 370 6.53 -17.37 6.50
C SER A 370 5.62 -18.13 5.53
N MET A 371 6.05 -19.27 5.01
CA MET A 371 5.27 -20.17 4.14
C MET A 371 4.96 -21.54 4.80
N SER A 372 4.99 -21.62 6.13
CA SER A 372 4.81 -22.91 6.85
C SER A 372 3.44 -23.56 6.60
N LYS A 373 2.39 -22.77 6.32
CA LYS A 373 1.03 -23.26 6.04
C LYS A 373 0.79 -23.64 4.58
N ALA A 374 1.73 -23.37 3.67
CA ALA A 374 1.66 -23.85 2.30
C ALA A 374 2.02 -25.36 2.26
N ASP A 375 1.24 -26.16 1.53
CA ASP A 375 1.56 -27.57 1.31
C ASP A 375 2.72 -27.73 0.32
N LYS A 376 2.84 -26.79 -0.65
CA LYS A 376 4.01 -26.61 -1.52
C LYS A 376 4.41 -25.15 -1.55
N ALA A 377 5.70 -24.89 -1.57
CA ALA A 377 6.26 -23.55 -1.53
C ALA A 377 7.33 -23.35 -2.62
N PHE A 378 7.13 -22.37 -3.47
CA PHE A 378 8.01 -21.98 -4.55
C PHE A 378 8.47 -20.54 -4.35
N VAL A 379 9.76 -20.29 -4.48
CA VAL A 379 10.33 -18.95 -4.38
C VAL A 379 11.05 -18.62 -5.68
N TYR A 380 10.78 -17.46 -6.21
CA TYR A 380 11.42 -16.93 -7.40
C TYR A 380 12.19 -15.65 -7.07
N TYR A 381 13.35 -15.47 -7.66
CA TYR A 381 14.04 -14.19 -7.73
C TYR A 381 14.74 -14.01 -9.07
N ASN A 382 14.85 -12.76 -9.54
CA ASN A 382 15.52 -12.46 -10.79
C ASN A 382 16.94 -11.92 -10.50
N PRO A 383 18.03 -12.61 -10.90
CA PRO A 383 19.41 -12.15 -10.71
C PRO A 383 19.70 -10.78 -11.34
N HIS A 384 19.05 -10.46 -12.47
CA HIS A 384 19.18 -9.13 -13.08
C HIS A 384 18.61 -8.02 -12.19
N THR A 385 17.52 -8.31 -11.47
CA THR A 385 16.95 -7.36 -10.50
C THR A 385 17.90 -7.12 -9.33
N VAL A 386 18.59 -8.16 -8.85
CA VAL A 386 19.62 -8.06 -7.80
C VAL A 386 20.74 -7.13 -8.26
N ALA A 387 21.29 -7.38 -9.46
CA ALA A 387 22.36 -6.59 -10.05
C ALA A 387 21.93 -5.13 -10.30
N HIS A 388 20.74 -4.91 -10.84
CA HIS A 388 20.17 -3.57 -11.08
C HIS A 388 20.05 -2.75 -9.79
N LYS A 389 19.66 -3.40 -8.68
CA LYS A 389 19.59 -2.77 -7.36
C LYS A 389 20.94 -2.63 -6.66
N LYS A 390 22.04 -3.05 -7.31
CA LYS A 390 23.42 -3.01 -6.77
C LYS A 390 23.55 -3.74 -5.43
N LEU A 391 22.81 -4.82 -5.26
CA LEU A 391 22.89 -5.72 -4.11
C LEU A 391 23.92 -6.82 -4.35
N ALA A 392 24.44 -7.40 -3.26
CA ALA A 392 25.26 -8.61 -3.34
C ALA A 392 24.43 -9.77 -3.92
N GLU A 393 25.07 -10.64 -4.68
CA GLU A 393 24.42 -11.82 -5.23
C GLU A 393 23.93 -12.74 -4.11
N ILE A 394 22.72 -13.26 -4.29
CA ILE A 394 22.14 -14.28 -3.43
C ILE A 394 22.06 -15.61 -4.17
N THR A 395 22.28 -16.70 -3.47
CA THR A 395 22.25 -18.04 -4.05
C THR A 395 20.93 -18.76 -3.74
N VAL A 396 20.59 -19.75 -4.56
CA VAL A 396 19.45 -20.65 -4.35
C VAL A 396 19.49 -21.28 -2.96
N ASP A 397 20.67 -21.71 -2.51
CA ASP A 397 20.82 -22.37 -1.20
C ASP A 397 20.61 -21.40 -0.03
N GLN A 398 21.08 -20.15 -0.15
CA GLN A 398 20.81 -19.12 0.85
C GLN A 398 19.30 -18.86 0.98
N VAL A 399 18.59 -18.74 -0.15
CA VAL A 399 17.13 -18.53 -0.14
C VAL A 399 16.41 -19.74 0.49
N LYS A 400 16.80 -20.97 0.14
CA LYS A 400 16.22 -22.18 0.75
C LYS A 400 16.39 -22.21 2.26
N GLN A 401 17.59 -21.94 2.75
CA GLN A 401 17.92 -21.92 4.17
C GLN A 401 17.10 -20.86 4.93
N ALA A 402 16.99 -19.66 4.34
CA ALA A 402 16.29 -18.53 4.92
C ALA A 402 14.80 -18.82 5.17
N PHE A 403 14.10 -19.47 4.25
CA PHE A 403 12.69 -19.83 4.45
C PHE A 403 12.47 -20.92 5.50
N GLY A 404 13.51 -21.68 5.85
CA GLY A 404 13.45 -22.70 6.91
C GLY A 404 12.42 -23.80 6.69
N LYS A 405 12.05 -24.06 5.43
CA LYS A 405 11.14 -25.12 5.01
C LYS A 405 11.89 -26.05 4.04
N PRO A 406 12.15 -27.31 4.42
CA PRO A 406 13.01 -28.21 3.62
C PRO A 406 12.53 -28.43 2.18
N GLU A 407 11.20 -28.39 1.95
CA GLU A 407 10.59 -28.63 0.64
C GLU A 407 10.44 -27.37 -0.20
N VAL A 408 11.01 -26.24 0.22
CA VAL A 408 11.01 -25.01 -0.61
C VAL A 408 11.86 -25.25 -1.85
N GLU A 409 11.26 -25.01 -3.02
CA GLU A 409 11.96 -25.00 -4.29
C GLU A 409 12.20 -23.56 -4.75
N VAL A 410 13.43 -23.26 -5.20
CA VAL A 410 13.85 -21.90 -5.55
C VAL A 410 14.23 -21.84 -7.02
N PHE A 411 13.74 -20.81 -7.70
CA PHE A 411 13.92 -20.56 -9.13
C PHE A 411 14.54 -19.17 -9.37
N SER A 412 15.45 -19.08 -10.33
CA SER A 412 16.03 -17.82 -10.80
C SER A 412 15.66 -17.48 -12.24
N ASP A 413 14.79 -18.29 -12.84
CA ASP A 413 14.27 -18.12 -14.20
C ASP A 413 12.75 -18.36 -14.19
N SER A 414 11.97 -17.38 -14.66
CA SER A 414 10.51 -17.42 -14.63
C SER A 414 9.92 -18.47 -15.58
N ALA A 415 10.58 -18.76 -16.70
CA ALA A 415 10.13 -19.80 -17.64
C ALA A 415 10.30 -21.19 -17.03
N ILE A 416 11.40 -21.43 -16.27
CA ILE A 416 11.61 -22.66 -15.53
C ILE A 416 10.54 -22.83 -14.46
N LEU A 417 10.24 -21.77 -13.69
CA LEU A 417 9.14 -21.78 -12.70
C LEU A 417 7.81 -22.16 -13.35
N ILE A 418 7.44 -21.53 -14.47
CA ILE A 418 6.18 -21.83 -15.18
C ILE A 418 6.15 -23.26 -15.68
N ASN A 419 7.25 -23.76 -16.25
CA ASN A 419 7.31 -25.15 -16.69
C ASN A 419 7.20 -26.13 -15.51
N HIS A 420 7.79 -25.80 -14.36
CA HIS A 420 7.64 -26.60 -13.13
C HIS A 420 6.19 -26.59 -12.65
N LEU A 421 5.52 -25.43 -12.66
CA LEU A 421 4.10 -25.32 -12.31
C LEU A 421 3.21 -26.14 -13.23
N LYS A 422 3.46 -26.19 -14.55
CA LYS A 422 2.71 -27.05 -15.49
C LYS A 422 2.75 -28.55 -15.10
N GLY A 423 3.81 -29.00 -14.46
CA GLY A 423 3.96 -30.38 -13.97
C GLY A 423 3.28 -30.64 -12.63
N GLN A 424 2.68 -29.64 -11.98
CA GLN A 424 2.02 -29.82 -10.69
C GLN A 424 0.59 -30.37 -10.87
N ASN A 425 0.15 -31.16 -9.88
CA ASN A 425 -1.25 -31.54 -9.77
C ASN A 425 -2.00 -30.46 -8.98
N PHE A 426 -2.95 -29.79 -9.63
CA PHE A 426 -3.79 -28.73 -9.06
C PHE A 426 -5.16 -29.25 -8.57
N ASP A 427 -5.44 -30.55 -8.61
CA ASP A 427 -6.69 -31.11 -8.09
C ASP A 427 -6.87 -30.75 -6.61
N ASN A 428 -8.05 -30.25 -6.28
CA ASN A 428 -8.41 -29.79 -4.94
C ASN A 428 -7.38 -28.86 -4.31
N SER A 429 -6.97 -27.81 -5.06
CA SER A 429 -5.89 -26.93 -4.61
C SER A 429 -6.23 -25.44 -4.73
N VAL A 430 -5.43 -24.63 -4.07
CA VAL A 430 -5.37 -23.16 -4.25
C VAL A 430 -3.94 -22.82 -4.66
N LEU A 431 -3.80 -22.19 -5.83
CA LEU A 431 -2.55 -21.58 -6.27
C LEU A 431 -2.54 -20.11 -5.82
N LEU A 432 -1.50 -19.73 -5.09
CA LEU A 432 -1.33 -18.39 -4.53
C LEU A 432 -0.05 -17.76 -5.09
N MET A 433 -0.19 -16.71 -5.90
CA MET A 433 0.91 -15.97 -6.53
C MET A 433 1.14 -14.66 -5.77
N MET A 434 2.29 -14.51 -5.10
CA MET A 434 2.59 -13.41 -4.21
C MET A 434 3.80 -12.61 -4.71
N SER A 435 3.60 -11.33 -5.03
CA SER A 435 4.68 -10.47 -5.55
C SER A 435 4.33 -8.99 -5.48
N SER A 436 5.34 -8.15 -5.21
CA SER A 436 5.29 -6.71 -5.50
C SER A 436 5.64 -6.38 -6.96
N GLY A 437 6.19 -7.35 -7.69
CA GLY A 437 6.47 -7.31 -9.12
C GLY A 437 5.43 -8.07 -9.94
N ASN A 438 5.91 -8.88 -10.90
CA ASN A 438 5.07 -9.66 -11.81
C ASN A 438 5.74 -10.96 -12.29
N PHE A 439 6.65 -11.53 -11.50
CA PHE A 439 7.41 -12.74 -11.84
C PHE A 439 8.08 -12.66 -13.23
N ASP A 440 8.69 -11.52 -13.52
CA ASP A 440 9.37 -11.23 -14.80
C ASP A 440 8.41 -11.27 -16.02
N GLY A 441 7.26 -10.59 -15.89
CA GLY A 441 6.29 -10.41 -16.97
C GLY A 441 5.20 -11.46 -17.09
N ILE A 442 4.98 -12.29 -16.06
CA ILE A 442 3.86 -13.23 -16.05
C ILE A 442 2.53 -12.47 -16.05
N LYS A 443 1.68 -12.82 -17.02
CA LYS A 443 0.29 -12.35 -17.10
C LYS A 443 -0.61 -13.32 -16.34
N TYR A 444 -1.02 -12.93 -15.14
CA TYR A 444 -1.81 -13.79 -14.24
C TYR A 444 -3.10 -14.29 -14.88
N GLU A 445 -3.74 -13.48 -15.71
CA GLU A 445 -5.00 -13.82 -16.39
C GLU A 445 -4.85 -14.97 -17.40
N GLN A 446 -3.63 -15.23 -17.86
CA GLN A 446 -3.32 -16.34 -18.79
C GLN A 446 -2.90 -17.63 -18.04
N LEU A 447 -2.57 -17.55 -16.76
CA LEU A 447 -2.14 -18.72 -15.99
C LEU A 447 -3.15 -19.86 -15.95
N PRO A 448 -4.47 -19.61 -15.82
CA PRO A 448 -5.45 -20.71 -15.84
C PRO A 448 -5.35 -21.58 -17.09
N GLU A 449 -5.23 -20.97 -18.27
CA GLU A 449 -5.06 -21.68 -19.54
C GLU A 449 -3.69 -22.35 -19.62
N ILE A 450 -2.62 -21.62 -19.29
CA ILE A 450 -1.22 -22.12 -19.34
C ILE A 450 -1.04 -23.36 -18.45
N LEU A 451 -1.69 -23.40 -17.29
CA LEU A 451 -1.57 -24.46 -16.29
C LEU A 451 -2.67 -25.51 -16.40
N GLY A 452 -3.65 -25.36 -17.29
CA GLY A 452 -4.78 -26.28 -17.46
C GLY A 452 -5.66 -26.36 -16.20
N LEU A 453 -5.93 -25.26 -15.52
CA LEU A 453 -6.74 -25.22 -14.29
C LEU A 453 -8.22 -25.45 -14.61
N SER A 454 -8.93 -26.19 -13.72
CA SER A 454 -10.35 -26.55 -13.86
C SER A 454 -11.18 -26.26 -12.59
#